data_c1dcf5a1cf3651a5c73ff1a709af7a9e
#
_entry.id   c1dcf5a1cf3651a5c73ff1a709af7a9e
#
_cell.length_a   1.000
_cell.length_b   1.000
_cell.length_c   1.000
_cell.angle_alpha   90.00
_cell.angle_beta   90.00
_cell.angle_gamma   90.00
#
_symmetry.space_group_name_H-M   'P 1'
#
loop_
_entity.id
_entity.type
_entity.pdbx_description
1 polymer ?
#
loop_
_entity_poly.entity_id
_entity_poly.type
_entity_poly.pdbx_seq_one_letter_code
_entity_poly.pdbx_strand_id
1 'polypeptide(L)'
;MEIRDIYLWAEPVITIGAVARLVEEFNWPIDLVGTQSKYPWPFDLVCYASNADDYIIACEVKKSKHEIVKLIDQMVSFSTVEPLQTEPENATARNAYRKIVGIRESWPEIFWALGPDGFEMVFRIQRVNGTDVFTLLELSDNTHLDRSLRKD
;
A
#
# COMPACT_ATOMS: atom_id res chain seq x y z
N MET A 1 -15.41 30.86 -9.01
CA MET A 1 -14.52 29.70 -8.92
C MET A 1 -15.18 28.67 -8.01
N GLU A 2 -15.66 27.60 -8.56
CA GLU A 2 -16.33 26.58 -7.77
C GLU A 2 -15.31 25.74 -6.99
N ILE A 3 -15.57 25.56 -5.69
CA ILE A 3 -14.71 24.82 -4.72
C ILE A 3 -14.74 23.31 -4.96
N ARG A 4 -15.29 22.83 -6.08
CA ARG A 4 -15.41 21.39 -6.37
C ARG A 4 -14.08 20.67 -6.52
N ASP A 5 -13.02 21.39 -6.87
CA ASP A 5 -11.74 20.79 -7.22
C ASP A 5 -10.86 20.44 -6.02
N ILE A 6 -11.16 20.99 -4.83
CA ILE A 6 -10.30 20.77 -3.65
C ILE A 6 -10.39 19.31 -3.15
N TYR A 7 -11.54 18.67 -3.24
CA TYR A 7 -11.73 17.29 -2.78
C TYR A 7 -11.08 16.24 -3.70
N LEU A 8 -10.97 16.54 -4.99
CA LEU A 8 -10.32 15.66 -5.97
C LEU A 8 -8.79 15.63 -5.81
N TRP A 9 -8.23 16.59 -5.08
CA TRP A 9 -6.78 16.77 -4.96
C TRP A 9 -6.18 16.20 -3.68
N ALA A 10 -7.01 15.69 -2.75
CA ALA A 10 -6.51 15.16 -1.48
C ALA A 10 -5.59 13.97 -1.66
N GLU A 11 -6.01 12.94 -2.41
CA GLU A 11 -5.18 11.74 -2.61
C GLU A 11 -3.87 12.04 -3.36
N PRO A 12 -3.85 12.79 -4.47
CA PRO A 12 -2.58 13.19 -5.09
C PRO A 12 -1.65 13.98 -4.16
N VAL A 13 -2.17 14.88 -3.34
CA VAL A 13 -1.35 15.65 -2.38
C VAL A 13 -0.76 14.75 -1.31
N ILE A 14 -1.54 13.82 -0.76
CA ILE A 14 -1.07 12.82 0.20
C ILE A 14 0.00 11.93 -0.44
N THR A 15 -0.20 11.53 -1.69
CA THR A 15 0.76 10.71 -2.44
C THR A 15 2.08 11.44 -2.62
N ILE A 16 2.06 12.70 -3.01
CA ILE A 16 3.28 13.54 -3.14
C ILE A 16 3.98 13.66 -1.78
N GLY A 17 3.23 13.89 -0.72
CA GLY A 17 3.76 13.95 0.64
C GLY A 17 4.40 12.62 1.06
N ALA A 18 3.81 11.49 0.69
CA ALA A 18 4.36 10.16 0.95
C ALA A 18 5.69 9.94 0.21
N VAL A 19 5.80 10.35 -1.06
CA VAL A 19 7.05 10.30 -1.81
C VAL A 19 8.12 11.13 -1.11
N ALA A 20 7.80 12.35 -0.70
CA ALA A 20 8.73 13.21 0.02
C ALA A 20 9.22 12.57 1.33
N ARG A 21 8.32 11.96 2.09
CA ARG A 21 8.67 11.24 3.33
C ARG A 21 9.57 10.05 3.06
N LEU A 22 9.29 9.27 2.02
CA LEU A 22 10.13 8.13 1.65
C LEU A 22 11.57 8.58 1.35
N VAL A 23 11.72 9.65 0.59
CA VAL A 23 13.04 10.15 0.19
C VAL A 23 13.76 10.85 1.35
N GLU A 24 13.11 11.77 2.03
CA GLU A 24 13.74 12.65 3.03
C GLU A 24 13.80 12.03 4.42
N GLU A 25 12.77 11.29 4.81
CA GLU A 25 12.62 10.76 6.17
C GLU A 25 13.04 9.29 6.26
N PHE A 26 12.72 8.48 5.24
CA PHE A 26 12.94 7.04 5.25
C PHE A 26 14.09 6.57 4.35
N ASN A 27 14.88 7.50 3.83
CA ASN A 27 16.14 7.24 3.11
C ASN A 27 16.01 6.39 1.84
N TRP A 28 14.87 6.51 1.15
CA TRP A 28 14.68 5.84 -0.14
C TRP A 28 15.24 6.67 -1.29
N PRO A 29 16.09 6.09 -2.15
CA PRO A 29 16.46 6.73 -3.41
C PRO A 29 15.21 6.96 -4.27
N ILE A 30 15.09 8.13 -4.89
CA ILE A 30 13.91 8.48 -5.69
C ILE A 30 13.68 7.50 -6.85
N ASP A 31 14.72 6.96 -7.43
CA ASP A 31 14.64 5.96 -8.53
C ASP A 31 14.12 4.59 -8.08
N LEU A 32 14.06 4.33 -6.78
CA LEU A 32 13.45 3.12 -6.22
C LEU A 32 12.02 3.33 -5.72
N VAL A 33 11.46 4.52 -5.93
CA VAL A 33 10.07 4.84 -5.59
C VAL A 33 9.27 4.92 -6.89
N GLY A 34 8.26 4.05 -7.03
CA GLY A 34 7.38 4.00 -8.19
C GLY A 34 5.98 4.52 -7.86
N THR A 35 5.40 5.25 -8.81
CA THR A 35 4.00 5.70 -8.74
C THR A 35 3.16 4.98 -9.78
N GLN A 36 1.84 5.02 -9.62
CA GLN A 36 0.87 4.34 -10.48
C GLN A 36 0.85 4.82 -11.94
N SER A 37 1.65 5.81 -12.31
CA SER A 37 1.51 6.58 -13.56
C SER A 37 1.75 5.81 -14.86
N LYS A 38 2.27 4.58 -14.85
CA LYS A 38 2.63 3.85 -16.08
C LYS A 38 2.04 2.45 -16.25
N TYR A 39 1.53 1.83 -15.19
CA TYR A 39 1.04 0.45 -15.23
C TYR A 39 -0.22 0.29 -14.39
N PRO A 40 -1.06 -0.72 -14.66
CA PRO A 40 -2.22 -1.02 -13.82
C PRO A 40 -1.79 -1.66 -12.49
N TRP A 41 -0.90 -0.98 -11.76
CA TRP A 41 -0.50 -1.43 -10.45
C TRP A 41 -1.66 -1.28 -9.47
N PRO A 42 -1.87 -2.27 -8.62
CA PRO A 42 -2.94 -2.19 -7.64
C PRO A 42 -2.65 -1.21 -6.50
N PHE A 43 -1.44 -0.60 -6.45
CA PHE A 43 -0.99 0.29 -5.39
C PHE A 43 -0.69 1.69 -5.92
N ASP A 44 -0.90 2.70 -5.08
CA ASP A 44 -0.59 4.10 -5.43
C ASP A 44 0.92 4.37 -5.47
N LEU A 45 1.66 3.74 -4.56
CA LEU A 45 3.12 3.82 -4.49
C LEU A 45 3.70 2.44 -4.21
N VAL A 46 4.91 2.22 -4.71
CA VAL A 46 5.72 1.06 -4.35
C VAL A 46 7.16 1.50 -4.15
N CYS A 47 7.87 0.80 -3.24
CA CYS A 47 9.31 0.92 -3.11
C CYS A 47 9.94 -0.38 -3.57
N TYR A 48 10.85 -0.27 -4.52
CA TYR A 48 11.56 -1.41 -5.09
C TYR A 48 12.80 -1.77 -4.28
N ALA A 49 13.13 -3.05 -4.25
CA ALA A 49 14.48 -3.47 -3.92
C ALA A 49 15.46 -2.96 -4.99
N SER A 50 16.76 -3.05 -4.73
CA SER A 50 17.78 -2.67 -5.71
C SER A 50 17.69 -3.44 -7.04
N ASN A 51 17.00 -4.58 -7.04
CA ASN A 51 16.62 -5.33 -8.25
C ASN A 51 15.22 -4.89 -8.66
N ALA A 52 15.06 -4.41 -9.88
CA ALA A 52 13.92 -3.65 -10.36
C ALA A 52 12.52 -4.30 -10.27
N ASP A 53 12.43 -5.58 -9.92
CA ASP A 53 11.17 -6.33 -10.00
C ASP A 53 10.54 -6.68 -8.65
N ASP A 54 11.28 -6.56 -7.55
CA ASP A 54 10.79 -6.92 -6.23
C ASP A 54 10.33 -5.69 -5.44
N TYR A 55 9.09 -5.71 -4.97
CA TYR A 55 8.57 -4.69 -4.07
C TYR A 55 8.95 -4.99 -2.63
N ILE A 56 9.37 -3.98 -1.90
CA ILE A 56 9.56 -4.04 -0.46
C ILE A 56 8.37 -3.42 0.26
N ILE A 57 7.92 -2.27 -0.23
CA ILE A 57 6.77 -1.56 0.33
C ILE A 57 5.72 -1.38 -0.76
N ALA A 58 4.48 -1.71 -0.44
CA ALA A 58 3.31 -1.33 -1.22
C ALA A 58 2.48 -0.33 -0.41
N CYS A 59 2.09 0.77 -1.03
CA CYS A 59 1.40 1.86 -0.37
C CYS A 59 0.08 2.18 -1.05
N GLU A 60 -0.95 2.40 -0.24
CA GLU A 60 -2.26 2.87 -0.68
C GLU A 60 -2.65 4.14 0.05
N VAL A 61 -3.18 5.08 -0.71
CA VAL A 61 -3.62 6.40 -0.21
C VAL A 61 -5.13 6.48 -0.32
N LYS A 62 -5.79 6.95 0.72
CA LYS A 62 -7.22 7.23 0.76
C LYS A 62 -7.48 8.63 1.31
N LYS A 63 -8.59 9.23 0.91
CA LYS A 63 -8.97 10.60 1.30
C LYS A 63 -9.52 10.71 2.72
N SER A 64 -9.79 9.59 3.40
CA SER A 64 -10.30 9.59 4.77
C SER A 64 -9.81 8.38 5.57
N LYS A 65 -9.73 8.56 6.89
CA LYS A 65 -9.45 7.48 7.84
C LYS A 65 -10.48 6.35 7.71
N HIS A 66 -11.75 6.69 7.54
CA HIS A 66 -12.82 5.70 7.41
C HIS A 66 -12.58 4.77 6.21
N GLU A 67 -12.18 5.32 5.07
CA GLU A 67 -11.89 4.53 3.87
C GLU A 67 -10.67 3.62 4.06
N ILE A 68 -9.64 4.08 4.79
CA ILE A 68 -8.47 3.26 5.13
C ILE A 68 -8.90 2.06 5.99
N VAL A 69 -9.61 2.30 7.08
CA VAL A 69 -10.06 1.24 8.00
C VAL A 69 -10.94 0.23 7.26
N LYS A 70 -11.86 0.69 6.44
CA LYS A 70 -12.72 -0.17 5.63
C LYS A 70 -11.93 -1.00 4.63
N LEU A 71 -10.94 -0.41 3.96
CA LEU A 71 -10.06 -1.13 3.05
C LEU A 71 -9.32 -2.26 3.78
N ILE A 72 -8.71 -1.95 4.91
CA ILE A 72 -7.95 -2.94 5.70
C ILE A 72 -8.86 -4.09 6.16
N ASP A 73 -10.05 -3.80 6.66
CA ASP A 73 -11.00 -4.83 7.10
C ASP A 73 -11.36 -5.78 5.95
N GLN A 74 -11.58 -5.25 4.75
CA GLN A 74 -11.88 -6.06 3.58
C GLN A 74 -10.66 -6.85 3.09
N MET A 75 -9.47 -6.24 3.13
CA MET A 75 -8.22 -6.94 2.78
C MET A 75 -7.99 -8.12 3.72
N VAL A 76 -8.19 -7.95 5.02
CA VAL A 76 -8.06 -9.03 6.00
C VAL A 76 -9.02 -10.18 5.68
N SER A 77 -10.25 -9.89 5.28
CA SER A 77 -11.22 -10.92 4.92
C SER A 77 -10.80 -11.75 3.70
N PHE A 78 -10.10 -11.16 2.74
CA PHE A 78 -9.59 -11.86 1.55
C PHE A 78 -8.25 -12.55 1.78
N SER A 79 -7.38 -11.98 2.60
CA SER A 79 -6.00 -12.45 2.78
C SER A 79 -5.91 -13.83 3.41
N THR A 80 -6.89 -14.21 4.23
CA THR A 80 -6.93 -15.47 4.97
C THR A 80 -7.63 -16.60 4.22
N VAL A 81 -8.09 -16.35 2.99
CA VAL A 81 -8.75 -17.36 2.16
C VAL A 81 -7.95 -17.61 0.88
N GLU A 82 -8.18 -18.77 0.28
CA GLU A 82 -7.60 -19.10 -1.03
C GLU A 82 -8.05 -18.10 -2.10
N PRO A 83 -7.25 -17.90 -3.17
CA PRO A 83 -7.59 -16.95 -4.20
C PRO A 83 -8.98 -17.20 -4.80
N LEU A 84 -9.77 -16.14 -4.90
CA LEU A 84 -11.05 -16.19 -5.61
C LEU A 84 -10.80 -16.28 -7.12
N GLN A 85 -11.58 -17.11 -7.79
CA GLN A 85 -11.51 -17.23 -9.25
C GLN A 85 -12.20 -16.06 -9.96
N THR A 86 -13.16 -15.41 -9.30
CA THR A 86 -13.94 -14.32 -9.85
C THR A 86 -13.80 -13.06 -9.00
N GLU A 87 -13.47 -11.96 -9.66
CA GLU A 87 -13.36 -10.65 -9.03
C GLU A 87 -14.73 -10.18 -8.50
N PRO A 88 -14.81 -9.61 -7.26
CA PRO A 88 -16.06 -9.09 -6.74
C PRO A 88 -16.65 -7.98 -7.59
N GLU A 89 -17.98 -7.92 -7.71
CA GLU A 89 -18.68 -6.89 -8.48
C GLU A 89 -18.74 -5.55 -7.73
N ASN A 90 -18.84 -5.57 -6.41
CA ASN A 90 -18.86 -4.36 -5.59
C ASN A 90 -17.53 -3.62 -5.69
N ALA A 91 -17.56 -2.33 -6.01
CA ALA A 91 -16.36 -1.53 -6.27
C ALA A 91 -15.38 -1.49 -5.07
N THR A 92 -15.88 -1.38 -3.84
CA THR A 92 -15.05 -1.35 -2.64
C THR A 92 -14.40 -2.71 -2.38
N ALA A 93 -15.16 -3.79 -2.49
CA ALA A 93 -14.65 -5.16 -2.35
C ALA A 93 -13.65 -5.48 -3.47
N ARG A 94 -13.91 -5.04 -4.69
CA ARG A 94 -13.01 -5.21 -5.84
C ARG A 94 -11.67 -4.54 -5.60
N ASN A 95 -11.67 -3.33 -5.07
CA ASN A 95 -10.44 -2.61 -4.75
C ASN A 95 -9.58 -3.38 -3.73
N ALA A 96 -10.19 -3.85 -2.64
CA ALA A 96 -9.51 -4.69 -1.65
C ALA A 96 -8.99 -6.00 -2.26
N TYR A 97 -9.81 -6.67 -3.05
CA TYR A 97 -9.44 -7.89 -3.77
C TYR A 97 -8.20 -7.67 -4.66
N ARG A 98 -8.16 -6.57 -5.42
CA ARG A 98 -7.02 -6.24 -6.28
C ARG A 98 -5.73 -6.01 -5.49
N LYS A 99 -5.82 -5.42 -4.28
CA LYS A 99 -4.68 -5.28 -3.39
C LYS A 99 -4.15 -6.65 -2.95
N ILE A 100 -5.04 -7.56 -2.60
CA ILE A 100 -4.65 -8.92 -2.21
C ILE A 100 -4.00 -9.67 -3.37
N VAL A 101 -4.55 -9.57 -4.58
CA VAL A 101 -3.94 -10.15 -5.79
C VAL A 101 -2.55 -9.58 -6.01
N GLY A 102 -2.40 -8.26 -5.90
CA GLY A 102 -1.11 -7.59 -6.06
C GLY A 102 -0.07 -8.03 -5.02
N ILE A 103 -0.49 -8.20 -3.77
CA ILE A 103 0.39 -8.72 -2.72
C ILE A 103 0.82 -10.15 -3.05
N ARG A 104 -0.08 -11.02 -3.48
CA ARG A 104 0.21 -12.41 -3.83
C ARG A 104 1.12 -12.55 -5.05
N GLU A 105 1.13 -11.59 -5.94
CA GLU A 105 2.01 -11.58 -7.11
C GLU A 105 3.43 -11.14 -6.79
N SER A 106 3.58 -10.14 -5.91
CA SER A 106 4.86 -9.47 -5.66
C SER A 106 5.44 -9.70 -4.26
N TRP A 107 4.62 -10.12 -3.31
CA TRP A 107 4.99 -10.40 -1.91
C TRP A 107 5.85 -9.28 -1.27
N PRO A 108 5.37 -8.02 -1.25
CA PRO A 108 6.05 -6.98 -0.50
C PRO A 108 6.12 -7.34 0.99
N GLU A 109 7.11 -6.82 1.68
CA GLU A 109 7.24 -7.06 3.12
C GLU A 109 6.29 -6.20 3.93
N ILE A 110 6.05 -4.97 3.46
CA ILE A 110 5.29 -3.94 4.17
C ILE A 110 4.14 -3.46 3.30
N PHE A 111 2.98 -3.32 3.90
CA PHE A 111 1.85 -2.57 3.35
C PHE A 111 1.66 -1.30 4.19
N TRP A 112 1.71 -0.14 3.53
CA TRP A 112 1.60 1.17 4.15
C TRP A 112 0.34 1.88 3.67
N ALA A 113 -0.60 2.12 4.57
CA ALA A 113 -1.86 2.80 4.27
C ALA A 113 -1.83 4.22 4.83
N LEU A 114 -2.12 5.20 3.98
CA LEU A 114 -2.06 6.61 4.28
C LEU A 114 -3.40 7.30 4.09
N GLY A 115 -3.75 8.13 5.05
CA GLY A 115 -4.89 9.03 4.99
C GLY A 115 -4.49 10.50 5.22
N PRO A 116 -5.47 11.40 5.35
CA PRO A 116 -5.20 12.81 5.62
C PRO A 116 -4.74 13.05 7.06
N ASP A 117 -4.20 14.23 7.30
CA ASP A 117 -3.81 14.72 8.63
C ASP A 117 -2.79 13.82 9.36
N GLY A 118 -1.88 13.21 8.60
CA GLY A 118 -0.84 12.35 9.15
C GLY A 118 -1.32 10.97 9.59
N PHE A 119 -2.58 10.61 9.29
CA PHE A 119 -3.08 9.26 9.61
C PHE A 119 -2.35 8.23 8.76
N GLU A 120 -1.77 7.24 9.41
CA GLU A 120 -1.12 6.12 8.74
C GLU A 120 -1.28 4.83 9.51
N MET A 121 -1.25 3.72 8.78
CA MET A 121 -1.16 2.37 9.33
C MET A 121 -0.06 1.62 8.58
N VAL A 122 0.79 0.93 9.30
CA VAL A 122 1.90 0.15 8.73
C VAL A 122 1.70 -1.31 9.11
N PHE A 123 1.73 -2.19 8.11
CA PHE A 123 1.54 -3.63 8.32
C PHE A 123 2.72 -4.41 7.78
N ARG A 124 3.13 -5.43 8.53
CA ARG A 124 4.00 -6.48 8.00
C ARG A 124 3.14 -7.55 7.35
N ILE A 125 3.50 -7.95 6.15
CA ILE A 125 2.84 -9.04 5.43
C ILE A 125 3.49 -10.35 5.85
N GLN A 126 2.72 -11.22 6.52
CA GLN A 126 3.19 -12.51 7.02
C GLN A 126 2.54 -13.64 6.22
N ARG A 127 3.29 -14.17 5.27
CA ARG A 127 2.84 -15.29 4.45
C ARG A 127 2.87 -16.58 5.26
N VAL A 128 1.82 -17.39 5.10
CA VAL A 128 1.81 -18.76 5.60
C VAL A 128 2.60 -19.63 4.63
N ASN A 129 3.59 -20.38 5.15
CA ASN A 129 4.55 -21.13 4.34
C ASN A 129 3.89 -21.95 3.22
N GLY A 130 4.35 -21.71 1.98
CA GLY A 130 3.95 -22.46 0.80
C GLY A 130 2.52 -22.23 0.32
N THR A 131 1.79 -21.28 0.91
CA THR A 131 0.40 -20.96 0.55
C THR A 131 0.26 -19.53 0.06
N ASP A 132 -0.90 -19.19 -0.51
CA ASP A 132 -1.27 -17.82 -0.86
C ASP A 132 -1.97 -17.07 0.28
N VAL A 133 -2.15 -17.73 1.40
CA VAL A 133 -2.72 -17.13 2.61
C VAL A 133 -1.66 -16.30 3.33
N PHE A 134 -2.05 -15.13 3.81
CA PHE A 134 -1.18 -14.28 4.62
C PHE A 134 -1.98 -13.48 5.64
N THR A 135 -1.29 -12.90 6.61
CA THR A 135 -1.87 -11.98 7.58
C THR A 135 -1.21 -10.61 7.49
N LEU A 136 -1.96 -9.58 7.86
CA LEU A 136 -1.46 -8.21 8.01
C LEU A 136 -1.23 -7.96 9.50
N LEU A 137 0.04 -7.94 9.92
CA LEU A 137 0.42 -7.61 11.29
C LEU A 137 0.62 -6.10 11.40
N GLU A 138 -0.25 -5.42 12.13
CA GLU A 138 -0.09 -3.98 12.37
C GLU A 138 1.15 -3.72 13.23
N LEU A 139 1.98 -2.79 12.76
CA LEU A 139 3.20 -2.35 13.46
C LEU A 139 2.90 -1.08 14.26
N SER A 140 3.52 -0.96 15.43
CA SER A 140 3.28 0.16 16.35
C SER A 140 3.89 1.48 15.90
N ASP A 141 4.85 1.44 14.97
CA ASP A 141 5.55 2.62 14.44
C ASP A 141 5.91 2.45 12.97
N ASN A 142 6.53 3.45 12.38
CA ASN A 142 6.90 3.49 10.98
C ASN A 142 8.39 3.25 10.71
N THR A 143 9.16 2.76 11.68
CA THR A 143 10.61 2.54 11.53
C THR A 143 10.92 1.51 10.44
N HIS A 144 10.02 0.56 10.22
CA HIS A 144 10.16 -0.46 9.16
C HIS A 144 10.09 0.11 7.75
N LEU A 145 9.65 1.36 7.59
CA LEU A 145 9.67 2.07 6.30
C LEU A 145 11.07 2.58 5.96
N ASP A 146 11.95 2.74 6.94
CA ASP A 146 13.29 3.30 6.75
C ASP A 146 14.23 2.29 6.09
N ARG A 147 14.67 2.62 4.89
CA ARG A 147 15.58 1.78 4.11
C ARG A 147 16.93 1.62 4.78
N SER A 148 17.43 2.64 5.49
CA SER A 148 18.74 2.59 6.16
C SER A 148 18.81 1.59 7.32
N LEU A 149 17.66 1.21 7.88
CA LEU A 149 17.56 0.24 8.97
C LEU A 149 17.40 -1.20 8.46
N ARG A 150 17.28 -1.38 7.15
CA ARG A 150 17.16 -2.71 6.55
C ARG A 150 18.54 -3.33 6.41
N LYS A 151 18.66 -4.57 6.86
CA LYS A 151 19.87 -5.36 6.63
C LYS A 151 19.73 -6.03 5.26
N ASP A 152 20.69 -5.78 4.41
CA ASP A 152 20.82 -6.48 3.14
C ASP A 152 21.08 -7.99 3.38
#